data_d6a9326f92bc93c69dd36600eac86004
#
_entry.id   d6a9326f92bc93c69dd36600eac86004
#
_cell.length_a   1.000
_cell.length_b   1.000
_cell.length_c   1.000
_cell.angle_alpha   90.00
_cell.angle_beta   90.00
_cell.angle_gamma   90.00
#
_symmetry.space_group_name_H-M   'P 1'
#
loop_
_entity.id
_entity.type
_entity.pdbx_description
1 polymer ?
#
loop_
_entity_poly.entity_id
_entity_poly.type
_entity_poly.pdbx_seq_one_letter_code
_entity_poly.pdbx_strand_id
1 'polypeptide(L)'
;YAGVPVEGELGHVGATKDEVLGNYTDVAEAERFVKETGVSALAVMVGTAHGRYKKAPVLDIQRIRDIREATGKLPLVLHGGSGVPDEQIRMAVEAGIRKVNFATDLCYAFLDQVMVTERTTVALDVFMREPIHAIRDYCISKIRLLGADRIL
;
A
#
# COMPACT_ATOMS: atom_id res chain seq x y z
N TYR A 1 20.25 6.10 20.23
CA TYR A 1 19.39 5.01 19.70
C TYR A 1 17.99 5.17 20.30
N ALA A 2 16.96 5.38 19.48
CA ALA A 2 15.63 5.77 19.96
C ALA A 2 14.76 4.57 20.41
N GLY A 3 15.19 3.33 20.15
CA GLY A 3 14.43 2.11 20.50
C GLY A 3 13.07 1.95 19.81
N VAL A 4 12.88 2.63 18.67
CA VAL A 4 11.64 2.55 17.88
C VAL A 4 11.79 1.55 16.73
N PRO A 5 10.70 0.87 16.30
CA PRO A 5 10.72 0.01 15.12
C PRO A 5 11.01 0.83 13.85
N VAL A 6 11.75 0.21 12.92
CA VAL A 6 12.14 0.83 11.65
C VAL A 6 11.63 -0.02 10.50
N GLU A 7 10.94 0.60 9.54
CA GLU A 7 10.61 0.02 8.25
C GLU A 7 11.75 0.30 7.27
N GLY A 8 12.29 -0.73 6.65
CA GLY A 8 13.22 -0.63 5.53
C GLY A 8 12.48 -0.82 4.20
N GLU A 9 13.08 -0.34 3.10
CA GLU A 9 12.60 -0.61 1.74
C GLU A 9 13.73 -1.19 0.91
N LEU A 10 13.46 -2.27 0.19
CA LEU A 10 14.39 -2.89 -0.74
C LEU A 10 13.75 -3.09 -2.11
N GLY A 11 14.40 -2.55 -3.13
CA GLY A 11 13.86 -2.36 -4.45
C GLY A 11 13.31 -0.95 -4.61
N HIS A 12 13.01 -0.56 -5.83
CA HIS A 12 12.47 0.76 -6.15
C HIS A 12 11.05 0.64 -6.68
N VAL A 13 10.11 1.20 -5.94
CA VAL A 13 8.73 1.33 -6.43
C VAL A 13 8.68 2.52 -7.38
N GLY A 14 8.74 2.26 -8.70
CA GLY A 14 8.67 3.29 -9.73
C GLY A 14 7.34 4.03 -9.74
N ALA A 15 7.30 5.22 -10.35
CA ALA A 15 6.04 5.89 -10.68
C ALA A 15 5.41 5.25 -11.92
N THR A 16 4.06 5.16 -11.96
CA THR A 16 3.32 4.58 -13.11
C THR A 16 3.53 5.31 -14.44
N LYS A 17 4.17 6.48 -14.42
CA LYS A 17 4.53 7.25 -15.63
C LYS A 17 5.77 6.67 -16.32
N ASP A 18 6.64 6.03 -15.55
CA ASP A 18 7.85 5.40 -16.05
C ASP A 18 7.47 3.93 -16.29
N GLU A 19 7.31 3.51 -17.53
CA GLU A 19 6.92 2.13 -17.92
C GLU A 19 7.97 1.07 -17.51
N VAL A 20 8.97 1.45 -16.74
CA VAL A 20 9.96 0.55 -16.15
C VAL A 20 9.36 -0.02 -14.88
N LEU A 21 8.77 -1.20 -14.97
CA LEU A 21 8.59 -2.07 -13.82
C LEU A 21 9.96 -2.23 -13.17
N GLY A 22 10.16 -1.61 -12.00
CA GLY A 22 11.38 -1.74 -11.23
C GLY A 22 11.74 -3.21 -11.04
N ASN A 23 13.02 -3.52 -10.88
CA ASN A 23 13.43 -4.87 -10.58
C ASN A 23 12.75 -5.35 -9.31
N TYR A 24 12.05 -6.47 -9.38
CA TYR A 24 11.44 -7.10 -8.22
C TYR A 24 12.50 -7.37 -7.15
N THR A 25 12.12 -7.22 -5.88
CA THR A 25 13.02 -7.51 -4.76
C THR A 25 13.53 -8.95 -4.87
N ASP A 26 14.84 -9.11 -4.88
CA ASP A 26 15.49 -10.43 -4.86
C ASP A 26 15.39 -11.04 -3.45
N VAL A 27 15.12 -12.34 -3.38
CA VAL A 27 14.88 -13.06 -2.12
C VAL A 27 16.15 -13.10 -1.26
N ALA A 28 17.31 -13.37 -1.86
CA ALA A 28 18.58 -13.47 -1.13
C ALA A 28 19.07 -12.09 -0.69
N GLU A 29 18.81 -11.05 -1.49
CA GLU A 29 19.09 -9.67 -1.09
C GLU A 29 18.20 -9.24 0.08
N ALA A 30 16.93 -9.63 0.10
CA ALA A 30 16.01 -9.31 1.20
C ALA A 30 16.46 -9.97 2.51
N GLU A 31 16.86 -11.25 2.48
CA GLU A 31 17.41 -11.96 3.62
C GLU A 31 18.65 -11.24 4.17
N ARG A 32 19.60 -10.93 3.30
CA ARG A 32 20.84 -10.23 3.67
C ARG A 32 20.55 -8.85 4.26
N PHE A 33 19.69 -8.06 3.62
CA PHE A 33 19.32 -6.72 4.06
C PHE A 33 18.73 -6.73 5.47
N VAL A 34 17.77 -7.63 5.73
CA VAL A 34 17.14 -7.77 7.05
C VAL A 34 18.16 -8.18 8.11
N LYS A 35 19.04 -9.12 7.78
CA LYS A 35 20.09 -9.61 8.70
C LYS A 35 21.12 -8.52 9.04
N GLU A 36 21.51 -7.70 8.06
CA GLU A 36 22.54 -6.66 8.26
C GLU A 36 21.98 -5.41 8.93
N THR A 37 20.70 -5.07 8.66
CA THR A 37 20.10 -3.81 9.15
C THR A 37 19.28 -3.98 10.43
N GLY A 38 18.71 -5.16 10.66
CA GLY A 38 17.83 -5.40 11.80
C GLY A 38 16.52 -4.62 11.76
N VAL A 39 16.00 -4.29 10.56
CA VAL A 39 14.71 -3.60 10.41
C VAL A 39 13.56 -4.42 11.00
N SER A 40 12.51 -3.74 11.43
CA SER A 40 11.34 -4.35 12.06
C SER A 40 10.24 -4.73 11.06
N ALA A 41 10.29 -4.17 9.85
CA ALA A 41 9.44 -4.50 8.72
C ALA A 41 10.19 -4.18 7.41
N LEU A 42 9.82 -4.84 6.32
CA LEU A 42 10.45 -4.65 5.02
C LEU A 42 9.41 -4.38 3.93
N ALA A 43 9.50 -3.21 3.31
CA ALA A 43 8.77 -2.91 2.08
C ALA A 43 9.47 -3.54 0.88
N VAL A 44 8.69 -4.24 0.05
CA VAL A 44 9.20 -5.05 -1.07
C VAL A 44 8.54 -4.68 -2.38
N MET A 45 9.32 -4.76 -3.47
CA MET A 45 8.85 -4.58 -4.84
C MET A 45 8.40 -5.93 -5.41
N VAL A 46 7.09 -6.06 -5.62
CA VAL A 46 6.46 -7.31 -6.07
C VAL A 46 5.41 -7.07 -7.18
N GLY A 47 5.54 -5.97 -7.91
CA GLY A 47 4.66 -5.65 -9.05
C GLY A 47 3.81 -4.41 -8.89
N THR A 48 4.01 -3.62 -7.81
CA THR A 48 3.33 -2.33 -7.62
C THR A 48 4.16 -1.15 -8.11
N ALA A 49 3.48 -0.03 -8.35
CA ALA A 49 4.08 1.27 -8.63
C ALA A 49 3.26 2.38 -7.95
N HIS A 50 3.84 3.58 -7.82
CA HIS A 50 3.13 4.72 -7.26
C HIS A 50 2.33 5.46 -8.34
N GLY A 51 1.09 5.85 -8.01
CA GLY A 51 0.21 6.63 -8.88
C GLY A 51 -0.96 5.82 -9.44
N ARG A 52 -1.54 6.30 -10.54
CA ARG A 52 -2.70 5.67 -11.17
C ARG A 52 -2.26 4.70 -12.26
N TYR A 53 -2.63 3.45 -12.12
CA TYR A 53 -2.32 2.43 -13.12
C TYR A 53 -3.14 2.62 -14.40
N LYS A 54 -2.51 2.48 -15.57
CA LYS A 54 -3.19 2.36 -16.87
C LYS A 54 -3.81 0.98 -17.05
N LYS A 55 -3.19 -0.04 -16.48
CA LYS A 55 -3.63 -1.45 -16.47
C LYS A 55 -3.46 -1.99 -15.06
N ALA A 56 -4.45 -2.72 -14.55
CA ALA A 56 -4.39 -3.30 -13.21
C ALA A 56 -3.09 -4.11 -13.03
N PRO A 57 -2.34 -3.86 -11.94
CA PRO A 57 -1.11 -4.59 -11.65
C PRO A 57 -1.41 -6.04 -11.26
N VAL A 58 -0.45 -6.92 -11.52
CA VAL A 58 -0.47 -8.31 -11.05
C VAL A 58 0.70 -8.50 -10.09
N LEU A 59 0.39 -8.89 -8.85
CA LEU A 59 1.40 -9.08 -7.82
C LEU A 59 2.05 -10.46 -7.94
N ASP A 60 3.37 -10.52 -7.72
CA ASP A 60 4.11 -11.78 -7.58
C ASP A 60 3.90 -12.35 -6.17
N ILE A 61 2.80 -13.06 -5.99
CA ILE A 61 2.38 -13.64 -4.69
C ILE A 61 3.37 -14.70 -4.22
N GLN A 62 3.98 -15.46 -5.14
CA GLN A 62 4.97 -16.47 -4.75
C GLN A 62 6.22 -15.81 -4.19
N ARG A 63 6.69 -14.74 -4.80
CA ARG A 63 7.82 -13.94 -4.32
C ARG A 63 7.58 -13.38 -2.92
N ILE A 64 6.36 -12.93 -2.60
CA ILE A 64 6.00 -12.49 -1.24
C ILE A 64 6.22 -13.62 -0.23
N ARG A 65 5.77 -14.85 -0.55
CA ARG A 65 5.97 -16.02 0.31
C ARG A 65 7.44 -16.35 0.50
N ASP A 66 8.20 -16.35 -0.60
CA ASP A 66 9.62 -16.69 -0.58
C ASP A 66 10.42 -15.69 0.26
N ILE A 67 10.18 -14.38 0.07
CA ILE A 67 10.82 -13.33 0.88
C ILE A 67 10.43 -13.48 2.35
N ARG A 68 9.15 -13.73 2.66
CA ARG A 68 8.70 -13.92 4.04
C ARG A 68 9.41 -15.07 4.74
N GLU A 69 9.57 -16.20 4.07
CA GLU A 69 10.28 -17.36 4.66
C GLU A 69 11.78 -17.06 4.83
N ALA A 70 12.42 -16.47 3.81
CA ALA A 70 13.84 -16.13 3.87
C ALA A 70 14.18 -15.10 4.95
N THR A 71 13.26 -14.16 5.23
CA THR A 71 13.43 -13.12 6.25
C THR A 71 12.97 -13.53 7.66
N GLY A 72 12.74 -14.82 7.91
CA GLY A 72 12.32 -15.32 9.23
C GLY A 72 10.92 -14.87 9.63
N LYS A 73 10.03 -14.72 8.65
CA LYS A 73 8.64 -14.26 8.83
C LYS A 73 8.51 -12.80 9.29
N LEU A 74 9.50 -11.96 8.96
CA LEU A 74 9.42 -10.53 9.18
C LEU A 74 8.14 -9.96 8.54
N PRO A 75 7.43 -8.99 9.17
CA PRO A 75 6.31 -8.31 8.56
C PRO A 75 6.72 -7.64 7.23
N LEU A 76 6.04 -7.98 6.14
CA LEU A 76 6.26 -7.36 4.83
C LEU A 76 5.28 -6.23 4.59
N VAL A 77 5.73 -5.22 3.85
CA VAL A 77 4.96 -4.02 3.51
C VAL A 77 4.79 -3.91 2.01
N LEU A 78 3.59 -3.56 1.57
CA LEU A 78 3.26 -3.27 0.19
C LEU A 78 3.06 -1.76 0.01
N HIS A 79 3.97 -1.11 -0.71
CA HIS A 79 3.78 0.26 -1.19
C HIS A 79 2.98 0.26 -2.51
N GLY A 80 2.36 1.39 -2.86
CA GLY A 80 1.62 1.53 -4.12
C GLY A 80 0.34 0.68 -4.20
N GLY A 81 -0.38 0.51 -3.09
CA GLY A 81 -1.60 -0.32 -3.04
C GLY A 81 -2.82 0.27 -3.75
N SER A 82 -2.83 1.59 -4.06
CA SER A 82 -3.92 2.24 -4.79
C SER A 82 -4.07 1.64 -6.20
N GLY A 83 -5.30 1.28 -6.60
CA GLY A 83 -5.58 0.68 -7.90
C GLY A 83 -5.20 -0.79 -8.05
N VAL A 84 -4.64 -1.43 -7.02
CA VAL A 84 -4.45 -2.89 -6.98
C VAL A 84 -5.80 -3.56 -6.74
N PRO A 85 -6.17 -4.57 -7.56
CA PRO A 85 -7.43 -5.31 -7.35
C PRO A 85 -7.54 -5.90 -5.94
N ASP A 86 -8.72 -5.82 -5.33
CA ASP A 86 -8.96 -6.28 -3.96
C ASP A 86 -8.56 -7.75 -3.73
N GLU A 87 -8.77 -8.60 -4.73
CA GLU A 87 -8.35 -10.00 -4.68
C GLU A 87 -6.83 -10.16 -4.57
N GLN A 88 -6.07 -9.37 -5.33
CA GLN A 88 -4.61 -9.34 -5.25
C GLN A 88 -4.13 -8.88 -3.86
N ILE A 89 -4.82 -7.89 -3.27
CA ILE A 89 -4.54 -7.44 -1.90
C ILE A 89 -4.78 -8.57 -0.89
N ARG A 90 -5.92 -9.30 -0.99
CA ARG A 90 -6.20 -10.45 -0.10
C ARG A 90 -5.12 -11.52 -0.21
N MET A 91 -4.76 -11.91 -1.45
CA MET A 91 -3.70 -12.89 -1.69
C MET A 91 -2.35 -12.43 -1.12
N ALA A 92 -2.02 -11.15 -1.23
CA ALA A 92 -0.79 -10.58 -0.68
C ALA A 92 -0.79 -10.62 0.87
N VAL A 93 -1.91 -10.31 1.52
CA VAL A 93 -2.07 -10.42 2.98
C VAL A 93 -1.89 -11.86 3.44
N GLU A 94 -2.52 -12.82 2.76
CA GLU A 94 -2.35 -14.26 3.04
C GLU A 94 -0.91 -14.72 2.86
N ALA A 95 -0.21 -14.18 1.85
CA ALA A 95 1.18 -14.49 1.57
C ALA A 95 2.17 -13.88 2.58
N GLY A 96 1.80 -12.81 3.32
CA GLY A 96 2.67 -12.27 4.36
C GLY A 96 2.76 -10.75 4.44
N ILE A 97 2.09 -10.01 3.58
CA ILE A 97 1.96 -8.55 3.73
C ILE A 97 1.18 -8.24 5.01
N ARG A 98 1.68 -7.29 5.80
CA ARG A 98 1.08 -6.86 7.08
C ARG A 98 0.76 -5.36 7.12
N LYS A 99 1.27 -4.60 6.16
CA LYS A 99 0.97 -3.17 5.98
C LYS A 99 0.82 -2.88 4.50
N VAL A 100 -0.17 -2.07 4.13
CA VAL A 100 -0.37 -1.59 2.76
C VAL A 100 -0.55 -0.08 2.76
N ASN A 101 0.14 0.62 1.87
CA ASN A 101 0.00 2.06 1.71
C ASN A 101 -1.00 2.36 0.57
N PHE A 102 -2.08 3.09 0.91
CA PHE A 102 -3.04 3.63 -0.03
C PHE A 102 -2.99 5.16 0.01
N ALA A 103 -2.63 5.82 -1.08
CA ALA A 103 -2.57 7.28 -1.16
C ALA A 103 -3.41 7.82 -2.32
N THR A 104 -3.12 7.40 -3.54
CA THR A 104 -3.73 7.96 -4.76
C THR A 104 -5.26 7.82 -4.76
N ASP A 105 -5.80 6.65 -4.45
CA ASP A 105 -7.25 6.43 -4.42
C ASP A 105 -7.93 7.23 -3.31
N LEU A 106 -7.25 7.40 -2.15
CA LEU A 106 -7.74 8.24 -1.06
C LEU A 106 -7.86 9.71 -1.50
N CYS A 107 -6.85 10.21 -2.21
CA CYS A 107 -6.88 11.56 -2.76
C CYS A 107 -8.00 11.72 -3.77
N TYR A 108 -8.23 10.74 -4.65
CA TYR A 108 -9.33 10.79 -5.61
C TYR A 108 -10.68 10.72 -4.93
N ALA A 109 -10.88 9.88 -3.93
CA ALA A 109 -12.12 9.83 -3.16
C ALA A 109 -12.52 11.21 -2.61
N PHE A 110 -11.53 11.98 -2.13
CA PHE A 110 -11.72 13.35 -1.69
C PHE A 110 -12.01 14.32 -2.84
N LEU A 111 -11.14 14.33 -3.86
CA LEU A 111 -11.19 15.29 -4.95
C LEU A 111 -12.45 15.14 -5.81
N ASP A 112 -12.92 13.92 -6.03
CA ASP A 112 -14.13 13.65 -6.80
C ASP A 112 -15.36 14.31 -6.15
N GLN A 113 -15.42 14.35 -4.82
CA GLN A 113 -16.49 15.06 -4.10
C GLN A 113 -16.30 16.59 -4.13
N VAL A 114 -15.06 17.07 -4.01
CA VAL A 114 -14.77 18.51 -4.13
C VAL A 114 -15.17 19.04 -5.50
N MET A 115 -14.88 18.28 -6.56
CA MET A 115 -15.13 18.70 -7.95
C MET A 115 -16.62 18.75 -8.33
N VAL A 116 -17.48 18.04 -7.61
CA VAL A 116 -18.94 18.06 -7.83
C VAL A 116 -19.69 18.98 -6.86
N THR A 117 -19.01 19.49 -5.82
CA THR A 117 -19.63 20.41 -4.84
C THR A 117 -19.84 21.80 -5.48
N GLU A 118 -21.04 22.33 -5.35
CA GLU A 118 -21.39 23.64 -5.90
C GLU A 118 -20.54 24.76 -5.27
N ARG A 119 -20.00 25.63 -6.12
CA ARG A 119 -19.17 26.76 -5.68
C ARG A 119 -19.92 27.77 -4.79
N THR A 120 -21.25 27.77 -4.82
CA THR A 120 -22.11 28.60 -3.97
C THR A 120 -22.15 28.13 -2.53
N THR A 121 -21.68 26.94 -2.21
CA THR A 121 -21.56 26.41 -0.85
C THR A 121 -20.40 27.10 -0.15
N VAL A 122 -20.68 28.18 0.59
CA VAL A 122 -19.63 29.00 1.26
C VAL A 122 -19.31 28.59 2.68
N ALA A 123 -20.18 27.81 3.35
CA ALA A 123 -19.92 27.28 4.66
C ALA A 123 -18.95 26.10 4.57
N LEU A 124 -17.74 26.24 5.13
CA LEU A 124 -16.66 25.26 5.00
C LEU A 124 -17.03 23.89 5.58
N ASP A 125 -17.75 23.84 6.67
CA ASP A 125 -18.25 22.60 7.29
C ASP A 125 -19.25 21.84 6.39
N VAL A 126 -20.09 22.59 5.66
CA VAL A 126 -21.01 22.01 4.69
C VAL A 126 -20.25 21.54 3.43
N PHE A 127 -19.35 22.39 2.93
CA PHE A 127 -18.51 22.07 1.75
C PHE A 127 -17.67 20.78 1.96
N MET A 128 -17.09 20.64 3.14
CA MET A 128 -16.17 19.53 3.46
C MET A 128 -16.88 18.24 3.87
N ARG A 129 -18.19 18.25 4.08
CA ARG A 129 -18.94 17.10 4.61
C ARG A 129 -18.80 15.86 3.74
N GLU A 130 -19.17 15.97 2.47
CA GLU A 130 -19.13 14.82 1.55
C GLU A 130 -17.69 14.37 1.22
N PRO A 131 -16.72 15.25 0.98
CA PRO A 131 -15.32 14.86 0.87
C PRO A 131 -14.79 14.07 2.08
N ILE A 132 -15.14 14.48 3.31
CA ILE A 132 -14.73 13.76 4.52
C ILE A 132 -15.44 12.40 4.63
N HIS A 133 -16.71 12.33 4.29
CA HIS A 133 -17.45 11.07 4.27
C HIS A 133 -16.83 10.08 3.25
N ALA A 134 -16.48 10.55 2.05
CA ALA A 134 -15.86 9.72 1.03
C ALA A 134 -14.51 9.12 1.48
N ILE A 135 -13.65 9.94 2.13
CA ILE A 135 -12.41 9.44 2.75
C ILE A 135 -12.69 8.39 3.82
N ARG A 136 -13.62 8.68 4.73
CA ARG A 136 -14.02 7.76 5.80
C ARG A 136 -14.46 6.42 5.23
N ASP A 137 -15.35 6.44 4.24
CA ASP A 137 -15.93 5.22 3.68
C ASP A 137 -14.86 4.43 2.88
N TYR A 138 -13.98 5.13 2.18
CA TYR A 138 -12.80 4.51 1.56
C TYR A 138 -11.90 3.82 2.62
N CYS A 139 -11.54 4.52 3.69
CA CYS A 139 -10.73 3.93 4.76
C CYS A 139 -11.39 2.70 5.39
N ILE A 140 -12.69 2.78 5.70
CA ILE A 140 -13.46 1.64 6.24
C ILE A 140 -13.41 0.45 5.28
N SER A 141 -13.56 0.69 3.97
CA SER A 141 -13.51 -0.37 2.97
C SER A 141 -12.15 -1.07 2.96
N LYS A 142 -11.05 -0.32 3.06
CA LYS A 142 -9.69 -0.88 3.07
C LYS A 142 -9.33 -1.57 4.39
N ILE A 143 -9.77 -1.05 5.54
CA ILE A 143 -9.63 -1.72 6.84
C ILE A 143 -10.29 -3.10 6.80
N ARG A 144 -11.52 -3.20 6.27
CA ARG A 144 -12.24 -4.47 6.12
C ARG A 144 -11.56 -5.40 5.11
N LEU A 145 -11.09 -4.87 3.97
CA LEU A 145 -10.37 -5.63 2.96
C LEU A 145 -9.12 -6.32 3.55
N LEU A 146 -8.38 -5.60 4.38
CA LEU A 146 -7.18 -6.07 5.05
C LEU A 146 -7.47 -7.00 6.26
N GLY A 147 -8.73 -7.10 6.68
CA GLY A 147 -9.12 -7.84 7.90
C GLY A 147 -8.64 -7.19 9.20
N ALA A 148 -8.29 -5.91 9.15
CA ALA A 148 -7.78 -5.17 10.32
C ALA A 148 -8.88 -4.79 11.32
N ASP A 149 -10.15 -4.93 10.95
CA ASP A 149 -11.33 -4.78 11.82
C ASP A 149 -11.57 -5.97 12.76
N ARG A 150 -10.80 -7.06 12.62
CA ARG A 150 -10.95 -8.31 13.41
C ARG A 150 -9.94 -8.44 14.55
N ILE A 151 -9.12 -7.43 14.75
CA ILE A 151 -8.02 -7.44 15.74
C ILE A 151 -8.46 -6.85 17.10
N LEU A 152 -9.71 -6.38 17.19
CA LEU A 152 -10.28 -5.78 18.41
C LEU A 152 -11.15 -6.78 19.16
#